data_8b19b14946b5b0c4279a932c58ba60e8
#
_entry.id   8b19b14946b5b0c4279a932c58ba60e8
#
_cell.length_a   1.000
_cell.length_b   1.000
_cell.length_c   1.000
_cell.angle_alpha   90.00
_cell.angle_beta   90.00
_cell.angle_gamma   90.00
#
_symmetry.space_group_name_H-M   'P 1'
#
loop_
_entity.id
_entity.type
_entity.pdbx_description
1 polymer ?
#
loop_
_entity_poly.entity_id
_entity_poly.type
_entity_poly.pdbx_seq_one_letter_code
_entity_poly.pdbx_strand_id
1 'polypeptide(L)'
;MRAEGHWSKRDTLRAGVALAASPISSLIPCWAEETAMLTRPIPKSGETLPVIGLGTYNVFDVESTEDELAPRRAIIEPMIEKGARLIDSSPMYNRSEKVVGDIVSQGNLRSKFFLATK
;
A
#
# COMPACT_ATOMS: atom_id res chain seq x y z
N MET A 1 -7.19 -79.91 -38.07
CA MET A 1 -7.31 -78.75 -38.98
C MET A 1 -6.96 -77.52 -38.19
N ARG A 2 -5.86 -76.84 -38.57
CA ARG A 2 -5.37 -75.59 -37.96
C ARG A 2 -6.09 -74.46 -38.63
N ALA A 3 -6.59 -73.49 -37.85
CA ALA A 3 -6.97 -72.19 -38.31
C ALA A 3 -6.00 -71.16 -37.71
N GLU A 4 -5.10 -70.67 -38.53
CA GLU A 4 -4.13 -69.63 -38.16
C GLU A 4 -4.81 -68.27 -38.17
N GLY A 5 -4.90 -67.63 -37.00
CA GLY A 5 -5.38 -66.29 -36.91
C GLY A 5 -4.31 -65.29 -37.41
N HIS A 6 -4.59 -64.68 -38.52
CA HIS A 6 -3.74 -63.66 -39.16
C HIS A 6 -3.90 -62.34 -38.43
N TRP A 7 -2.88 -61.95 -37.64
CA TRP A 7 -2.81 -60.67 -37.02
C TRP A 7 -2.44 -59.61 -38.07
N SER A 8 -3.36 -58.71 -38.37
CA SER A 8 -3.13 -57.60 -39.24
C SER A 8 -2.30 -56.52 -38.56
N LYS A 9 -1.24 -56.08 -39.25
CA LYS A 9 -0.34 -54.99 -38.81
C LYS A 9 -1.02 -53.65 -38.62
N ARG A 10 -2.34 -53.54 -38.76
CA ARG A 10 -3.13 -52.31 -38.66
C ARG A 10 -3.70 -52.13 -37.25
N ASP A 11 -3.64 -53.09 -36.38
CA ASP A 11 -4.25 -53.01 -35.04
C ASP A 11 -3.29 -52.50 -33.97
N THR A 12 -2.00 -52.31 -34.31
CA THR A 12 -0.97 -51.83 -33.36
C THR A 12 -0.79 -50.32 -33.30
N LEU A 13 -1.59 -49.53 -34.05
CA LEU A 13 -1.47 -48.07 -34.08
C LEU A 13 -2.61 -47.32 -33.37
N ARG A 14 -3.36 -48.00 -32.50
CA ARG A 14 -4.38 -47.36 -31.62
C ARG A 14 -4.06 -47.41 -30.15
N ALA A 15 -2.79 -47.56 -29.81
CA ALA A 15 -2.35 -47.35 -28.43
C ALA A 15 -2.16 -45.85 -28.23
N GLY A 16 -3.04 -45.29 -27.43
CA GLY A 16 -3.29 -43.91 -27.21
C GLY A 16 -2.08 -43.04 -26.90
N VAL A 17 -2.05 -41.90 -27.57
CA VAL A 17 -1.40 -40.71 -27.05
C VAL A 17 -2.33 -40.16 -25.98
N ALA A 18 -2.14 -40.60 -24.72
CA ALA A 18 -2.66 -39.87 -23.59
C ALA A 18 -1.85 -38.59 -23.49
N LEU A 19 -2.38 -37.48 -24.03
CA LEU A 19 -1.90 -36.17 -23.66
C LEU A 19 -2.14 -36.00 -22.16
N ALA A 20 -1.09 -36.17 -21.39
CA ALA A 20 -1.07 -35.70 -20.02
C ALA A 20 -1.23 -34.19 -20.07
N ALA A 21 -2.43 -33.71 -19.84
CA ALA A 21 -2.70 -32.33 -19.52
C ALA A 21 -2.00 -32.04 -18.18
N SER A 22 -0.78 -31.52 -18.26
CA SER A 22 -0.14 -30.96 -17.09
C SER A 22 -1.03 -29.81 -16.61
N PRO A 23 -1.43 -29.80 -15.32
CA PRO A 23 -2.09 -28.64 -14.79
C PRO A 23 -1.09 -27.48 -14.90
N ILE A 24 -1.42 -26.47 -15.69
CA ILE A 24 -0.74 -25.20 -15.63
C ILE A 24 -1.00 -24.72 -14.20
N SER A 25 -0.01 -24.92 -13.33
CA SER A 25 0.03 -24.25 -12.04
C SER A 25 -0.13 -22.78 -12.34
N SER A 26 -1.33 -22.26 -12.12
CA SER A 26 -1.59 -20.84 -12.13
C SER A 26 -0.57 -20.25 -11.17
N LEU A 27 0.42 -19.55 -11.70
CA LEU A 27 1.23 -18.62 -10.96
C LEU A 27 0.26 -17.56 -10.47
N ILE A 28 -0.29 -17.80 -9.28
CA ILE A 28 -1.02 -16.77 -8.55
C ILE A 28 0.04 -15.71 -8.29
N PRO A 29 -0.05 -14.53 -8.92
CA PRO A 29 0.85 -13.47 -8.56
C PRO A 29 0.65 -13.27 -7.05
N CYS A 30 1.72 -13.41 -6.30
CA CYS A 30 1.76 -12.99 -4.91
C CYS A 30 1.64 -11.45 -4.92
N TRP A 31 0.41 -10.97 -5.02
CA TRP A 31 0.12 -9.59 -4.70
C TRP A 31 0.54 -9.45 -3.24
N ALA A 32 1.57 -8.67 -3.01
CA ALA A 32 1.92 -8.30 -1.65
C ALA A 32 0.65 -7.71 -1.04
N GLU A 33 0.06 -8.45 -0.11
CA GLU A 33 -1.06 -7.97 0.68
C GLU A 33 -0.57 -6.67 1.31
N GLU A 34 -1.17 -5.56 0.92
CA GLU A 34 -0.80 -4.25 1.47
C GLU A 34 -1.10 -4.34 2.96
N THR A 35 -0.05 -4.61 3.73
CA THR A 35 -0.19 -4.81 5.18
C THR A 35 -0.71 -3.52 5.77
N ALA A 36 -1.88 -3.60 6.38
CA ALA A 36 -2.50 -2.45 7.05
C ALA A 36 -1.50 -1.81 8.02
N MET A 37 -1.47 -0.49 8.04
CA MET A 37 -0.59 0.29 8.92
C MET A 37 -0.77 -0.16 10.38
N LEU A 38 0.33 -0.51 11.05
CA LEU A 38 0.30 -0.84 12.47
C LEU A 38 -0.21 0.35 13.29
N THR A 39 -1.13 0.08 14.19
CA THR A 39 -1.76 1.10 15.04
C THR A 39 -1.61 0.79 16.52
N ARG A 40 -1.73 1.83 17.35
CA ARG A 40 -1.73 1.75 18.82
C ARG A 40 -2.81 2.63 19.41
N PRO A 41 -3.51 2.19 20.46
CA PRO A 41 -4.46 3.04 21.17
C PRO A 41 -3.73 4.07 22.04
N ILE A 42 -4.29 5.27 22.11
CA ILE A 42 -3.92 6.26 23.11
C ILE A 42 -4.53 5.80 24.45
N PRO A 43 -3.73 5.56 25.51
CA PRO A 43 -4.23 4.93 26.73
C PRO A 43 -5.39 5.69 27.39
N LYS A 44 -5.38 7.02 27.31
CA LYS A 44 -6.38 7.87 27.97
C LYS A 44 -7.68 8.01 27.20
N SER A 45 -7.63 8.16 25.87
CA SER A 45 -8.82 8.39 25.03
C SER A 45 -9.34 7.12 24.37
N GLY A 46 -8.52 6.09 24.23
CA GLY A 46 -8.85 4.90 23.45
C GLY A 46 -8.76 5.11 21.94
N GLU A 47 -8.51 6.32 21.47
CA GLU A 47 -8.34 6.62 20.06
C GLU A 47 -7.14 5.86 19.48
N THR A 48 -7.32 5.20 18.36
CA THR A 48 -6.28 4.39 17.73
C THR A 48 -5.52 5.21 16.69
N LEU A 49 -4.22 5.30 16.84
CA LEU A 49 -3.34 6.02 15.92
C LEU A 49 -2.34 5.09 15.23
N PRO A 50 -1.99 5.38 13.96
CA PRO A 50 -0.87 4.77 13.29
C PRO A 50 0.43 5.00 14.07
N VAL A 51 1.33 4.01 14.08
CA VAL A 51 2.62 4.13 14.78
C VAL A 51 3.64 4.97 14.01
N ILE A 52 3.37 5.24 12.72
CA ILE A 52 4.17 6.13 11.88
C ILE A 52 3.48 7.47 11.77
N GLY A 53 4.24 8.53 12.00
CA GLY A 53 3.82 9.90 11.87
C GLY A 53 4.88 10.76 11.19
N LEU A 54 4.50 11.96 10.82
CA LEU A 54 5.36 12.97 10.21
C LEU A 54 5.78 13.99 11.26
N GLY A 55 7.10 14.13 11.47
CA GLY A 55 7.67 15.24 12.20
C GLY A 55 7.95 16.43 11.26
N THR A 56 7.72 17.63 11.71
CA THR A 56 7.74 18.83 10.86
C THR A 56 8.94 19.76 11.10
N TYR A 57 9.80 19.44 12.04
CA TYR A 57 10.96 20.26 12.40
C TYR A 57 11.86 20.50 11.17
N ASN A 58 12.26 21.76 10.96
CA ASN A 58 13.08 22.28 9.85
C ASN A 58 12.48 22.11 8.44
N VAL A 59 12.00 20.92 8.09
CA VAL A 59 11.52 20.64 6.72
C VAL A 59 10.28 21.47 6.37
N PHE A 60 9.46 21.80 7.37
CA PHE A 60 8.27 22.63 7.20
C PHE A 60 8.46 24.08 7.66
N ASP A 61 9.67 24.48 8.08
CA ASP A 61 9.97 25.88 8.40
C ASP A 61 10.31 26.66 7.12
N VAL A 62 9.29 26.97 6.34
CA VAL A 62 9.40 27.67 5.07
C VAL A 62 8.35 28.75 4.94
N GLU A 63 8.46 29.59 3.90
CA GLU A 63 7.41 30.54 3.58
C GLU A 63 6.17 29.85 3.03
N SER A 64 4.99 30.42 3.28
CA SER A 64 3.72 29.87 2.78
C SER A 64 3.46 30.30 1.32
N THR A 65 4.43 30.10 0.45
CA THR A 65 4.30 30.29 -0.99
C THR A 65 3.97 28.95 -1.68
N GLU A 66 3.31 28.97 -2.82
CA GLU A 66 2.93 27.73 -3.50
C GLU A 66 4.15 26.88 -3.86
N ASP A 67 5.27 27.49 -4.26
CA ASP A 67 6.51 26.78 -4.58
C ASP A 67 7.06 26.01 -3.38
N GLU A 68 6.89 26.54 -2.17
CA GLU A 68 7.32 25.90 -0.94
C GLU A 68 6.28 24.92 -0.39
N LEU A 69 4.99 25.20 -0.57
CA LEU A 69 3.94 24.33 -0.08
C LEU A 69 3.78 23.05 -0.93
N ALA A 70 3.95 23.15 -2.26
CA ALA A 70 3.73 22.02 -3.16
C ALA A 70 4.61 20.80 -2.84
N PRO A 71 5.93 20.90 -2.59
CA PRO A 71 6.74 19.74 -2.19
C PRO A 71 6.31 19.11 -0.85
N ARG A 72 5.84 19.93 0.12
CA ARG A 72 5.37 19.47 1.42
C ARG A 72 4.00 18.81 1.31
N ARG A 73 3.13 19.32 0.46
CA ARG A 73 1.86 18.68 0.10
C ARG A 73 2.08 17.30 -0.50
N ALA A 74 3.05 17.18 -1.40
CA ALA A 74 3.44 15.90 -2.00
C ALA A 74 3.97 14.85 -0.99
N ILE A 75 4.35 15.27 0.23
CA ILE A 75 4.66 14.36 1.34
C ILE A 75 3.39 13.98 2.10
N ILE A 76 2.52 14.95 2.38
CA ILE A 76 1.35 14.79 3.25
C ILE A 76 0.25 13.95 2.56
N GLU A 77 -0.01 14.18 1.29
CA GLU A 77 -1.10 13.51 0.58
C GLU A 77 -0.94 11.98 0.49
N PRO A 78 0.23 11.43 0.10
CA PRO A 78 0.45 10.00 0.08
C PRO A 78 0.39 9.34 1.45
N MET A 79 0.62 10.07 2.54
CA MET A 79 0.47 9.53 3.89
C MET A 79 -0.94 9.04 4.16
N ILE A 80 -1.95 9.76 3.66
CA ILE A 80 -3.37 9.40 3.83
C ILE A 80 -3.64 8.07 3.14
N GLU A 81 -3.15 7.92 1.91
CA GLU A 81 -3.32 6.70 1.10
C GLU A 81 -2.69 5.47 1.78
N LYS A 82 -1.56 5.71 2.47
CA LYS A 82 -0.84 4.67 3.23
C LYS A 82 -1.38 4.45 4.65
N GLY A 83 -2.43 5.16 5.05
CA GLY A 83 -3.04 5.03 6.37
C GLY A 83 -2.31 5.76 7.50
N ALA A 84 -1.26 6.54 7.20
CA ALA A 84 -0.60 7.39 8.19
C ALA A 84 -1.45 8.66 8.43
N ARG A 85 -1.67 9.02 9.71
CA ARG A 85 -2.55 10.14 10.07
C ARG A 85 -1.96 11.08 11.10
N LEU A 86 -0.80 10.78 11.66
CA LEU A 86 -0.19 11.57 12.71
C LEU A 86 0.77 12.60 12.13
N ILE A 87 0.60 13.87 12.49
CA ILE A 87 1.56 14.94 12.21
C ILE A 87 1.95 15.58 13.56
N ASP A 88 3.25 15.54 13.88
CA ASP A 88 3.80 16.19 15.07
C ASP A 88 4.44 17.53 14.68
N SER A 89 4.09 18.57 15.43
CA SER A 89 4.64 19.91 15.28
C SER A 89 4.85 20.57 16.64
N SER A 90 5.32 21.79 16.62
CA SER A 90 5.48 22.61 17.83
C SER A 90 5.52 24.09 17.49
N PRO A 91 5.02 24.98 18.34
CA PRO A 91 5.25 26.42 18.23
C PRO A 91 6.74 26.81 18.17
N MET A 92 7.62 25.97 18.70
CA MET A 92 9.07 26.15 18.66
C MET A 92 9.69 25.86 17.28
N TYR A 93 8.92 25.34 16.33
CA TYR A 93 9.38 25.00 14.97
C TYR A 93 9.09 26.13 13.98
N ASN A 94 9.18 27.36 14.44
CA ASN A 94 8.98 28.58 13.67
C ASN A 94 7.67 28.55 12.85
N ARG A 95 7.77 28.44 11.50
CA ARG A 95 6.62 28.49 10.59
C ARG A 95 5.94 27.13 10.38
N SER A 96 6.52 26.04 10.90
CA SER A 96 6.07 24.69 10.59
C SER A 96 4.59 24.46 10.88
N GLU A 97 4.05 24.94 11.99
CA GLU A 97 2.62 24.80 12.31
C GLU A 97 1.74 25.54 11.32
N LYS A 98 2.15 26.76 10.92
CA LYS A 98 1.43 27.54 9.92
C LYS A 98 1.42 26.84 8.58
N VAL A 99 2.57 26.34 8.13
CA VAL A 99 2.71 25.63 6.84
C VAL A 99 1.86 24.37 6.81
N VAL A 100 1.89 23.56 7.88
CA VAL A 100 1.00 22.40 8.01
C VAL A 100 -0.48 22.84 7.97
N GLY A 101 -0.83 23.89 8.69
CA GLY A 101 -2.18 24.44 8.72
C GLY A 101 -2.65 24.88 7.33
N ASP A 102 -1.81 25.59 6.58
CA ASP A 102 -2.10 26.05 5.22
C ASP A 102 -2.35 24.87 4.27
N ILE A 103 -1.49 23.85 4.29
CA ILE A 103 -1.64 22.65 3.45
C ILE A 103 -2.91 21.88 3.79
N VAL A 104 -3.14 21.63 5.07
CA VAL A 104 -4.29 20.87 5.56
C VAL A 104 -5.61 21.59 5.27
N SER A 105 -5.63 22.93 5.38
CA SER A 105 -6.81 23.73 5.10
C SER A 105 -7.12 23.83 3.61
N GLN A 106 -6.11 24.09 2.78
CA GLN A 106 -6.26 24.19 1.32
C GLN A 106 -6.74 22.87 0.71
N GLY A 107 -6.23 21.72 1.21
CA GLY A 107 -6.64 20.40 0.78
C GLY A 107 -7.92 19.87 1.42
N ASN A 108 -8.54 20.62 2.34
CA ASN A 108 -9.67 20.15 3.16
C ASN A 108 -9.36 18.83 3.88
N LEU A 109 -8.12 18.68 4.37
CA LEU A 109 -7.59 17.44 4.92
C LEU A 109 -7.65 17.37 6.45
N ARG A 110 -8.20 18.40 7.14
CA ARG A 110 -8.17 18.51 8.61
C ARG A 110 -8.73 17.25 9.30
N SER A 111 -9.81 16.69 8.81
CA SER A 111 -10.44 15.51 9.38
C SER A 111 -9.66 14.20 9.15
N LYS A 112 -8.68 14.23 8.29
CA LYS A 112 -7.84 13.06 7.96
C LYS A 112 -6.66 12.90 8.92
N PHE A 113 -6.28 13.97 9.65
CA PHE A 113 -5.08 14.00 10.45
C PHE A 113 -5.35 14.20 11.94
N PHE A 114 -4.57 13.48 12.74
CA PHE A 114 -4.34 13.79 14.14
C PHE A 114 -3.12 14.72 14.23
N LEU A 115 -3.35 15.95 14.67
CA LEU A 115 -2.29 16.94 14.83
C LEU A 115 -1.84 16.97 16.29
N ALA A 116 -0.58 16.60 16.52
CA ALA A 116 0.06 16.71 17.83
C ALA A 116 0.90 17.99 17.85
N THR A 117 0.80 18.75 18.92
CA THR A 117 1.60 19.96 19.17
C THR A 117 2.00 20.02 20.65
N LYS A 118 2.95 20.88 20.98
CA LYS A 118 3.52 21.02 22.35
C LYS A 118 3.19 22.35 22.96
#